data_7f3d6d93d4dabf09ed8f92eeb70511bc
#
_entry.id   7f3d6d93d4dabf09ed8f92eeb70511bc
#
_cell.length_a   1.000
_cell.length_b   1.000
_cell.length_c   1.000
_cell.angle_alpha   90.00
_cell.angle_beta   90.00
_cell.angle_gamma   90.00
#
_symmetry.space_group_name_H-M   'P 1'
#
loop_
_entity.id
_entity.type
_entity.pdbx_description
1 polymer ?
#
loop_
_entity_poly.entity_id
_entity_poly.type
_entity_poly.pdbx_seq_one_letter_code
_entity_poly.pdbx_strand_id
1 'polypeptide(L)'
;MSHNGPMHGRHRLTGALLAAVLMTSVCAGAVNGQRVRDGASRPAASATGTLLVVGDSLTEGANLLGGLGEMLRTRSPWATTVMDHKRGRRVSDAVSVVRSHLSRNRQISAIVVALGTNDMLSHGEASYPATVITALMSVTRGLPVLWVNVTFDGKVRPIQRTRGANFNRALNSARASWPELRVADWSAAFVPRGASRYIADGIHLTTSGYRSRATWTVSRIIEFATWNSDRTSTTSSSTTSTSTSTTTTVSTSTTSATTTSSTAPAAGTSTTVPGS
;
A
#
# COMPACT_ATOMS: atom_id res chain seq x y z
N MET A 1 60.86 5.27 -44.44
CA MET A 1 60.73 6.68 -44.86
C MET A 1 59.72 7.28 -43.88
N SER A 2 60.19 7.90 -42.77
CA SER A 2 60.49 9.32 -42.59
C SER A 2 59.23 10.18 -42.80
N HIS A 3 58.69 10.95 -41.88
CA HIS A 3 59.19 11.96 -40.95
C HIS A 3 58.04 12.30 -39.95
N ASN A 4 58.33 12.45 -38.67
CA ASN A 4 58.65 13.67 -37.91
C ASN A 4 57.62 14.79 -38.07
N GLY A 5 57.05 15.34 -37.02
CA GLY A 5 57.53 15.95 -35.85
C GLY A 5 56.48 16.76 -35.08
N PRO A 6 56.73 17.23 -33.89
CA PRO A 6 55.79 17.81 -32.94
C PRO A 6 55.78 19.35 -32.95
N MET A 7 54.75 19.98 -32.38
CA MET A 7 54.92 21.34 -31.87
C MET A 7 54.03 21.64 -30.63
N HIS A 8 54.72 22.18 -29.67
CA HIS A 8 54.31 22.78 -28.43
C HIS A 8 53.48 24.07 -28.58
N GLY A 9 52.62 24.32 -27.66
CA GLY A 9 52.01 25.63 -27.47
C GLY A 9 51.55 25.80 -26.04
N ARG A 10 52.53 26.19 -25.15
CA ARG A 10 52.24 26.72 -23.80
C ARG A 10 51.87 28.18 -23.95
N HIS A 11 50.73 28.62 -23.43
CA HIS A 11 50.53 29.98 -22.98
C HIS A 11 50.06 30.00 -21.52
N ARG A 12 50.99 30.43 -20.69
CA ARG A 12 50.73 31.03 -19.37
C ARG A 12 50.34 32.50 -19.61
N LEU A 13 49.32 32.95 -18.93
CA LEU A 13 49.19 34.35 -18.56
C LEU A 13 48.55 34.49 -17.18
N THR A 14 49.31 35.09 -16.39
CA THR A 14 49.20 35.59 -15.04
C THR A 14 48.27 36.82 -14.92
N GLY A 15 47.69 36.99 -13.73
CA GLY A 15 47.30 38.32 -13.16
C GLY A 15 45.78 38.51 -13.13
N ALA A 16 45.14 38.86 -12.04
CA ALA A 16 45.45 39.82 -11.03
C ALA A 16 44.47 39.68 -9.83
N LEU A 17 44.96 39.89 -8.63
CA LEU A 17 44.16 40.15 -7.44
C LEU A 17 43.38 41.47 -7.61
N LEU A 18 42.09 41.42 -7.16
CA LEU A 18 41.44 42.64 -6.66
C LEU A 18 40.68 42.31 -5.40
N ALA A 19 41.20 42.80 -4.30
CA ALA A 19 40.55 42.86 -3.00
C ALA A 19 39.49 43.97 -3.03
N ALA A 20 38.26 43.63 -2.69
CA ALA A 20 37.26 44.64 -2.32
C ALA A 20 36.72 44.31 -0.94
N VAL A 21 37.19 45.11 0.00
CA VAL A 21 36.62 45.25 1.35
C VAL A 21 35.35 46.05 1.22
N LEU A 22 34.23 45.54 1.73
CA LEU A 22 33.06 46.36 2.04
C LEU A 22 32.26 45.80 3.20
N MET A 23 32.41 46.56 4.25
CA MET A 23 31.47 47.02 5.28
C MET A 23 30.32 46.06 5.71
N THR A 24 30.51 45.70 6.94
CA THR A 24 29.51 45.15 7.87
C THR A 24 28.35 46.10 8.06
N SER A 25 27.14 45.63 7.72
CA SER A 25 25.91 46.21 8.25
C SER A 25 25.32 45.16 9.19
N VAL A 26 25.45 45.40 10.49
CA VAL A 26 24.83 44.63 11.55
C VAL A 26 23.37 45.03 11.61
N CYS A 27 22.48 44.27 10.98
CA CYS A 27 21.07 44.26 11.34
C CYS A 27 20.85 43.22 12.43
N ALA A 28 20.67 43.69 13.64
CA ALA A 28 20.19 42.93 14.77
C ALA A 28 18.72 42.56 14.49
N GLY A 29 18.48 41.48 13.73
CA GLY A 29 17.19 40.82 13.62
C GLY A 29 17.05 39.88 14.81
N ALA A 30 16.03 40.09 15.62
CA ALA A 30 15.62 39.18 16.68
C ALA A 30 15.38 37.80 16.09
N VAL A 31 16.28 36.87 16.30
CA VAL A 31 16.11 35.46 15.98
C VAL A 31 15.12 34.93 17.01
N ASN A 32 13.83 34.93 16.65
CA ASN A 32 12.86 34.09 17.32
C ASN A 32 13.37 32.65 17.20
N GLY A 33 13.98 32.17 18.27
CA GLY A 33 14.41 30.80 18.44
C GLY A 33 13.20 29.90 18.43
N GLN A 34 12.72 29.59 17.24
CA GLN A 34 11.87 28.44 17.03
C GLN A 34 12.75 27.22 17.35
N ARG A 35 12.67 26.77 18.62
CA ARG A 35 13.17 25.45 18.99
C ARG A 35 12.55 24.48 18.02
N VAL A 36 13.34 23.98 17.08
CA VAL A 36 13.07 22.74 16.41
C VAL A 36 12.86 21.75 17.56
N ARG A 37 11.61 21.44 17.83
CA ARG A 37 11.29 20.33 18.72
C ARG A 37 11.91 19.14 18.04
N ASP A 38 12.99 18.64 18.61
CA ASP A 38 13.49 17.30 18.31
C ASP A 38 12.27 16.41 18.29
N GLY A 39 11.98 15.87 17.11
CA GLY A 39 10.86 14.99 16.92
C GLY A 39 11.10 13.77 17.81
N ALA A 40 10.58 13.80 19.02
CA ALA A 40 10.44 12.62 19.83
C ALA A 40 9.76 11.59 18.91
N SER A 41 10.51 10.56 18.53
CA SER A 41 10.00 9.47 17.71
C SER A 41 8.75 8.97 18.40
N ARG A 42 7.58 9.26 17.79
CA ARG A 42 6.29 8.74 18.27
C ARG A 42 6.48 7.24 18.42
N PRO A 43 6.19 6.65 19.60
CA PRO A 43 6.30 5.19 19.75
C PRO A 43 5.57 4.55 18.58
N ALA A 44 6.20 3.57 17.94
CA ALA A 44 5.57 2.84 16.85
C ALA A 44 4.20 2.36 17.36
N ALA A 45 3.14 2.66 16.61
CA ALA A 45 1.79 2.25 17.00
C ALA A 45 1.79 0.73 17.15
N SER A 46 1.49 0.24 18.35
CA SER A 46 1.34 -1.18 18.61
C SER A 46 0.07 -1.64 17.89
N ALA A 47 0.18 -2.56 16.95
CA ALA A 47 -0.96 -3.15 16.26
C ALA A 47 -1.35 -4.45 16.95
N THR A 48 -2.64 -4.62 17.21
CA THR A 48 -3.18 -5.86 17.79
C THR A 48 -3.35 -6.93 16.72
N GLY A 49 -3.27 -8.20 17.11
CA GLY A 49 -3.52 -9.34 16.24
C GLY A 49 -2.32 -9.79 15.42
N THR A 50 -2.59 -10.40 14.28
CA THR A 50 -1.61 -11.02 13.40
C THR A 50 -1.55 -10.30 12.05
N LEU A 51 -0.34 -10.02 11.57
CA LEU A 51 -0.09 -9.57 10.20
C LEU A 51 0.06 -10.78 9.28
N LEU A 52 -0.75 -10.87 8.24
CA LEU A 52 -0.57 -11.85 7.16
C LEU A 52 0.22 -11.21 6.02
N VAL A 53 1.34 -11.80 5.62
CA VAL A 53 2.12 -11.39 4.45
C VAL A 53 1.99 -12.45 3.36
N VAL A 54 1.40 -12.09 2.22
CA VAL A 54 1.23 -12.98 1.07
C VAL A 54 2.08 -12.48 -0.09
N GLY A 55 2.92 -13.37 -0.64
CA GLY A 55 3.87 -12.97 -1.67
C GLY A 55 4.26 -14.08 -2.65
N ASP A 56 5.14 -13.69 -3.56
CA ASP A 56 5.74 -14.56 -4.59
C ASP A 56 7.24 -14.81 -4.36
N SER A 57 7.98 -15.12 -5.44
CA SER A 57 9.44 -15.33 -5.39
C SER A 57 10.22 -14.09 -4.92
N LEU A 58 9.71 -12.89 -5.14
CA LEU A 58 10.37 -11.67 -4.66
C LEU A 58 10.25 -11.53 -3.14
N THR A 59 9.15 -11.98 -2.56
CA THR A 59 8.98 -12.06 -1.10
C THR A 59 9.83 -13.18 -0.52
N GLU A 60 9.88 -14.35 -1.18
CA GLU A 60 10.77 -15.44 -0.79
C GLU A 60 12.23 -14.99 -0.78
N GLY A 61 12.71 -14.33 -1.85
CA GLY A 61 14.07 -13.81 -1.92
C GLY A 61 14.34 -12.74 -0.85
N ALA A 62 13.38 -11.84 -0.59
CA ALA A 62 13.50 -10.87 0.50
C ALA A 62 13.59 -11.55 1.87
N ASN A 63 12.91 -12.68 2.06
CA ASN A 63 13.02 -13.47 3.28
C ASN A 63 14.37 -14.19 3.39
N LEU A 64 14.74 -14.97 2.38
CA LEU A 64 15.94 -15.85 2.42
C LEU A 64 17.26 -15.07 2.31
N LEU A 65 17.32 -14.05 1.46
CA LEU A 65 18.53 -13.28 1.15
C LEU A 65 18.54 -11.89 1.78
N GLY A 66 17.37 -11.39 2.15
CA GLY A 66 17.19 -10.06 2.72
C GLY A 66 16.90 -10.03 4.22
N GLY A 67 16.57 -11.18 4.84
CA GLY A 67 16.27 -11.27 6.26
C GLY A 67 14.91 -10.69 6.66
N LEU A 68 13.94 -10.64 5.72
CA LEU A 68 12.63 -10.02 5.94
C LEU A 68 11.90 -10.62 7.15
N GLY A 69 11.87 -11.95 7.29
CA GLY A 69 11.18 -12.63 8.38
C GLY A 69 11.73 -12.24 9.76
N GLU A 70 13.06 -12.21 9.89
CA GLU A 70 13.71 -11.79 11.14
C GLU A 70 13.47 -10.30 11.45
N MET A 71 13.53 -9.45 10.43
CA MET A 71 13.21 -8.03 10.60
C MET A 71 11.75 -7.84 11.03
N LEU A 72 10.81 -8.62 10.50
CA LEU A 72 9.40 -8.55 10.90
C LEU A 72 9.21 -9.07 12.32
N ARG A 73 9.89 -10.14 12.70
CA ARG A 73 9.84 -10.68 14.07
C ARG A 73 10.31 -9.66 15.12
N THR A 74 11.32 -8.86 14.80
CA THR A 74 11.97 -7.93 15.75
C THR A 74 11.45 -6.50 15.68
N ARG A 75 10.88 -6.08 14.55
CA ARG A 75 10.56 -4.66 14.27
C ARG A 75 9.11 -4.43 13.85
N SER A 76 8.33 -5.48 13.60
CA SER A 76 6.92 -5.34 13.24
C SER A 76 6.13 -4.78 14.42
N PRO A 77 5.21 -3.83 14.18
CA PRO A 77 4.24 -3.39 15.19
C PRO A 77 3.26 -4.48 15.61
N TRP A 78 3.04 -5.51 14.77
CA TRP A 78 2.22 -6.68 15.13
C TRP A 78 3.01 -7.70 15.93
N ALA A 79 2.42 -8.21 16.99
CA ALA A 79 3.04 -9.23 17.85
C ALA A 79 3.35 -10.54 17.10
N THR A 80 2.53 -10.85 16.08
CA THR A 80 2.67 -12.05 15.25
C THR A 80 2.63 -11.70 13.79
N THR A 81 3.54 -12.29 13.00
CA THR A 81 3.52 -12.21 11.53
C THR A 81 3.50 -13.62 10.94
N VAL A 82 2.54 -13.87 10.07
CA VAL A 82 2.47 -15.10 9.26
C VAL A 82 2.90 -14.74 7.83
N MET A 83 3.91 -15.43 7.31
CA MET A 83 4.41 -15.23 5.96
C MET A 83 4.04 -16.44 5.10
N ASP A 84 3.31 -16.19 4.01
CA ASP A 84 2.94 -17.20 3.02
C ASP A 84 3.40 -16.73 1.63
N HIS A 85 4.54 -17.24 1.19
CA HIS A 85 5.10 -16.94 -0.13
C HIS A 85 5.31 -18.20 -0.94
N LYS A 86 5.11 -18.08 -2.26
CA LYS A 86 5.30 -19.18 -3.21
C LYS A 86 5.80 -18.64 -4.54
N ARG A 87 6.87 -19.22 -5.07
CA ARG A 87 7.39 -18.87 -6.40
C ARG A 87 6.30 -18.99 -7.45
N GLY A 88 6.26 -18.04 -8.37
CA GLY A 88 5.28 -18.03 -9.46
C GLY A 88 3.86 -17.68 -9.06
N ARG A 89 3.57 -17.40 -7.79
CA ARG A 89 2.21 -17.08 -7.33
C ARG A 89 1.67 -15.85 -8.04
N ARG A 90 0.47 -15.98 -8.59
CA ARG A 90 -0.34 -14.89 -9.15
C ARG A 90 -1.31 -14.36 -8.10
N VAL A 91 -1.90 -13.21 -8.38
CA VAL A 91 -2.95 -12.62 -7.53
C VAL A 91 -4.16 -13.55 -7.45
N SER A 92 -4.56 -14.17 -8.57
CA SER A 92 -5.66 -15.15 -8.63
C SER A 92 -5.46 -16.33 -7.67
N ASP A 93 -4.23 -16.85 -7.59
CA ASP A 93 -3.90 -17.95 -6.67
C ASP A 93 -4.03 -17.52 -5.21
N ALA A 94 -3.67 -16.26 -4.92
CA ALA A 94 -3.71 -15.71 -3.57
C ALA A 94 -5.13 -15.53 -3.02
N VAL A 95 -6.15 -15.45 -3.86
CA VAL A 95 -7.56 -15.35 -3.42
C VAL A 95 -7.94 -16.52 -2.51
N SER A 96 -7.61 -17.74 -2.91
CA SER A 96 -7.88 -18.94 -2.11
C SER A 96 -6.99 -19.00 -0.85
N VAL A 97 -5.74 -18.58 -0.97
CA VAL A 97 -4.77 -18.52 0.14
C VAL A 97 -5.24 -17.56 1.23
N VAL A 98 -5.58 -16.33 0.88
CA VAL A 98 -6.08 -15.32 1.83
C VAL A 98 -7.37 -15.83 2.50
N ARG A 99 -8.33 -16.33 1.72
CA ARG A 99 -9.57 -16.89 2.26
C ARG A 99 -9.29 -17.99 3.28
N SER A 100 -8.38 -18.91 2.97
CA SER A 100 -7.99 -20.02 3.85
C SER A 100 -7.34 -19.52 5.14
N HIS A 101 -6.42 -18.55 5.08
CA HIS A 101 -5.82 -17.97 6.28
C HIS A 101 -6.88 -17.28 7.17
N LEU A 102 -7.75 -16.47 6.58
CA LEU A 102 -8.81 -15.76 7.30
C LEU A 102 -9.87 -16.68 7.91
N SER A 103 -10.08 -17.88 7.33
CA SER A 103 -11.00 -18.87 7.94
C SER A 103 -10.38 -19.60 9.11
N ARG A 104 -9.08 -19.85 9.09
CA ARG A 104 -8.35 -20.59 10.12
C ARG A 104 -7.86 -19.71 11.28
N ASN A 105 -7.52 -18.46 11.02
CA ASN A 105 -6.99 -17.56 12.01
C ASN A 105 -7.79 -16.25 12.07
N ARG A 106 -8.67 -16.14 13.05
CA ARG A 106 -9.49 -14.95 13.28
C ARG A 106 -8.73 -13.78 13.90
N GLN A 107 -7.49 -13.98 14.32
CA GLN A 107 -6.63 -12.92 14.86
C GLN A 107 -5.91 -12.12 13.76
N ILE A 108 -6.01 -12.52 12.49
CA ILE A 108 -5.47 -11.71 11.39
C ILE A 108 -6.22 -10.38 11.37
N SER A 109 -5.47 -9.30 11.56
CA SER A 109 -5.98 -7.93 11.67
C SER A 109 -5.51 -7.02 10.54
N ALA A 110 -4.51 -7.46 9.74
CA ALA A 110 -4.03 -6.73 8.57
C ALA A 110 -3.36 -7.69 7.58
N ILE A 111 -3.29 -7.29 6.32
CA ILE A 111 -2.73 -8.10 5.24
C ILE A 111 -1.71 -7.26 4.45
N VAL A 112 -0.54 -7.83 4.18
CA VAL A 112 0.42 -7.32 3.18
C VAL A 112 0.35 -8.21 1.96
N VAL A 113 0.14 -7.61 0.79
CA VAL A 113 0.13 -8.29 -0.50
C VAL A 113 1.33 -7.83 -1.32
N ALA A 114 2.21 -8.73 -1.69
CA ALA A 114 3.37 -8.45 -2.55
C ALA A 114 3.29 -9.34 -3.79
N LEU A 115 2.31 -9.07 -4.65
CA LEU A 115 1.93 -9.85 -5.83
C LEU A 115 1.61 -8.95 -7.03
N GLY A 116 1.55 -9.55 -8.21
CA GLY A 116 1.27 -8.90 -9.49
C GLY A 116 2.39 -9.09 -10.51
N THR A 117 3.61 -9.43 -10.06
CA THR A 117 4.75 -9.66 -10.94
C THR A 117 4.48 -10.81 -11.91
N ASN A 118 4.03 -11.96 -11.40
CA ASN A 118 3.75 -13.14 -12.23
C ASN A 118 2.52 -12.96 -13.12
N ASP A 119 1.56 -12.16 -12.68
CA ASP A 119 0.41 -11.76 -13.50
C ASP A 119 0.88 -10.99 -14.74
N MET A 120 1.75 -10.01 -14.57
CA MET A 120 2.24 -9.18 -15.68
C MET A 120 3.24 -9.87 -16.60
N LEU A 121 3.78 -11.01 -16.20
CA LEU A 121 4.53 -11.89 -17.10
C LEU A 121 3.62 -12.58 -18.12
N SER A 122 2.40 -12.93 -17.72
CA SER A 122 1.49 -13.78 -18.48
C SER A 122 0.33 -13.03 -19.12
N HIS A 123 -0.11 -11.91 -18.52
CA HIS A 123 -1.30 -11.17 -18.94
C HIS A 123 -0.96 -9.78 -19.47
N GLY A 124 -1.56 -9.40 -20.58
CA GLY A 124 -1.40 -8.10 -21.21
C GLY A 124 -2.70 -7.32 -21.38
N GLU A 125 -3.83 -7.94 -21.07
CA GLU A 125 -5.16 -7.37 -21.20
C GLU A 125 -5.35 -6.19 -20.25
N ALA A 126 -5.85 -5.07 -20.75
CA ALA A 126 -5.96 -3.83 -19.98
C ALA A 126 -6.87 -3.96 -18.74
N SER A 127 -7.91 -4.79 -18.80
CA SER A 127 -8.86 -5.03 -17.71
C SER A 127 -8.38 -6.01 -16.66
N TYR A 128 -7.42 -6.88 -17.00
CA TYR A 128 -6.96 -7.95 -16.11
C TYR A 128 -6.50 -7.45 -14.73
N PRO A 129 -5.67 -6.39 -14.60
CA PRO A 129 -5.25 -5.90 -13.30
C PRO A 129 -6.43 -5.55 -12.38
N ALA A 130 -7.43 -4.81 -12.88
CA ALA A 130 -8.58 -4.41 -12.09
C ALA A 130 -9.39 -5.64 -11.62
N THR A 131 -9.56 -6.64 -12.49
CA THR A 131 -10.27 -7.88 -12.19
C THR A 131 -9.62 -8.64 -11.03
N VAL A 132 -8.30 -8.87 -11.10
CA VAL A 132 -7.62 -9.67 -10.06
C VAL A 132 -7.46 -8.91 -8.74
N ILE A 133 -7.27 -7.58 -8.79
CA ILE A 133 -7.24 -6.74 -7.60
C ILE A 133 -8.60 -6.79 -6.88
N THR A 134 -9.70 -6.62 -7.62
CA THR A 134 -11.05 -6.71 -7.08
C THR A 134 -11.32 -8.08 -6.47
N ALA A 135 -10.94 -9.16 -7.16
CA ALA A 135 -11.12 -10.52 -6.67
C ALA A 135 -10.38 -10.76 -5.35
N LEU A 136 -9.16 -10.26 -5.20
CA LEU A 136 -8.41 -10.40 -3.96
C LEU A 136 -8.98 -9.50 -2.85
N MET A 137 -9.28 -8.25 -3.13
CA MET A 137 -9.85 -7.33 -2.14
C MET A 137 -11.20 -7.82 -1.59
N SER A 138 -12.05 -8.43 -2.44
CA SER A 138 -13.35 -8.98 -2.02
C SER A 138 -13.26 -10.04 -0.93
N VAL A 139 -12.14 -10.74 -0.80
CA VAL A 139 -11.96 -11.78 0.22
C VAL A 139 -11.26 -11.31 1.48
N THR A 140 -10.79 -10.06 1.54
CA THR A 140 -10.08 -9.51 2.71
C THR A 140 -10.99 -9.18 3.89
N ARG A 141 -12.32 -9.23 3.70
CA ARG A 141 -13.35 -8.93 4.73
C ARG A 141 -13.23 -7.53 5.32
N GLY A 142 -12.81 -6.54 4.53
CA GLY A 142 -12.61 -5.16 4.99
C GLY A 142 -11.39 -4.95 5.88
N LEU A 143 -10.52 -5.95 6.03
CA LEU A 143 -9.27 -5.78 6.75
C LEU A 143 -8.35 -4.79 6.02
N PRO A 144 -7.55 -4.01 6.74
CA PRO A 144 -6.52 -3.15 6.16
C PRO A 144 -5.54 -3.95 5.31
N VAL A 145 -5.30 -3.46 4.09
CA VAL A 145 -4.38 -4.08 3.13
C VAL A 145 -3.28 -3.11 2.72
N LEU A 146 -2.03 -3.54 2.86
CA LEU A 146 -0.87 -2.88 2.25
C LEU A 146 -0.44 -3.67 1.02
N TRP A 147 -0.59 -3.08 -0.18
CA TRP A 147 -0.16 -3.74 -1.41
C TRP A 147 1.15 -3.14 -1.92
N VAL A 148 2.18 -3.96 -1.99
CA VAL A 148 3.47 -3.59 -2.58
C VAL A 148 3.34 -3.71 -4.10
N ASN A 149 3.49 -2.60 -4.81
CA ASN A 149 3.37 -2.56 -6.26
C ASN A 149 4.57 -3.22 -6.97
N VAL A 150 4.46 -3.38 -8.29
CA VAL A 150 5.40 -4.16 -9.09
C VAL A 150 6.32 -3.28 -9.94
N THR A 151 7.53 -3.79 -10.25
CA THR A 151 8.44 -3.17 -11.19
C THR A 151 9.31 -4.23 -11.86
N PHE A 152 9.84 -3.90 -13.05
CA PHE A 152 10.71 -4.76 -13.87
C PHE A 152 11.90 -3.94 -14.37
N ASP A 153 13.00 -4.61 -14.70
CA ASP A 153 14.06 -3.96 -15.46
C ASP A 153 13.55 -3.64 -16.88
N GLY A 154 13.41 -2.37 -17.16
CA GLY A 154 12.87 -1.92 -18.45
C GLY A 154 13.80 -2.19 -19.64
N LYS A 155 15.10 -2.46 -19.42
CA LYS A 155 16.04 -2.83 -20.47
C LYS A 155 15.87 -4.29 -20.88
N VAL A 156 15.62 -5.17 -19.89
CA VAL A 156 15.47 -6.62 -20.12
C VAL A 156 14.02 -6.99 -20.38
N ARG A 157 13.08 -6.31 -19.74
CA ARG A 157 11.63 -6.60 -19.76
C ARG A 157 10.78 -5.37 -20.12
N PRO A 158 10.94 -4.75 -21.30
CA PRO A 158 10.23 -3.52 -21.64
C PRO A 158 8.70 -3.67 -21.69
N ILE A 159 8.20 -4.80 -22.21
CA ILE A 159 6.76 -5.09 -22.26
C ILE A 159 6.20 -5.26 -20.85
N GLN A 160 6.87 -6.07 -20.02
CA GLN A 160 6.43 -6.30 -18.63
C GLN A 160 6.54 -5.03 -17.78
N ARG A 161 7.50 -4.17 -18.07
CA ARG A 161 7.61 -2.85 -17.44
C ARG A 161 6.35 -2.01 -17.70
N THR A 162 5.88 -1.98 -18.94
CA THR A 162 4.64 -1.27 -19.34
C THR A 162 3.41 -1.91 -18.67
N ARG A 163 3.30 -3.24 -18.71
CA ARG A 163 2.22 -3.97 -18.03
C ARG A 163 2.22 -3.71 -16.53
N GLY A 164 3.39 -3.71 -15.88
CA GLY A 164 3.55 -3.38 -14.47
C GLY A 164 3.10 -1.97 -14.14
N ALA A 165 3.41 -0.99 -14.99
CA ALA A 165 2.91 0.37 -14.83
C ALA A 165 1.36 0.44 -14.91
N ASN A 166 0.74 -0.35 -15.79
CA ASN A 166 -0.72 -0.47 -15.88
C ASN A 166 -1.30 -1.11 -14.61
N PHE A 167 -0.69 -2.18 -14.11
CA PHE A 167 -1.08 -2.81 -12.86
C PHE A 167 -1.01 -1.81 -11.69
N ASN A 168 0.07 -1.05 -11.59
CA ASN A 168 0.25 -0.06 -10.53
C ASN A 168 -0.79 1.07 -10.62
N ARG A 169 -1.19 1.50 -11.83
CA ARG A 169 -2.30 2.45 -12.02
C ARG A 169 -3.63 1.85 -11.55
N ALA A 170 -3.91 0.59 -11.88
CA ALA A 170 -5.13 -0.09 -11.41
C ALA A 170 -5.17 -0.20 -9.88
N LEU A 171 -4.03 -0.51 -9.22
CA LEU A 171 -3.91 -0.50 -7.76
C LEU A 171 -4.25 0.86 -7.16
N ASN A 172 -3.70 1.94 -7.73
CA ASN A 172 -3.97 3.28 -7.24
C ASN A 172 -5.44 3.69 -7.44
N SER A 173 -6.04 3.31 -8.58
CA SER A 173 -7.47 3.56 -8.85
C SER A 173 -8.37 2.76 -7.91
N ALA A 174 -8.01 1.53 -7.57
CA ALA A 174 -8.79 0.66 -6.68
C ALA A 174 -8.97 1.25 -5.27
N ARG A 175 -8.08 2.15 -4.83
CA ARG A 175 -8.17 2.83 -3.53
C ARG A 175 -9.46 3.65 -3.35
N ALA A 176 -10.07 4.10 -4.44
CA ALA A 176 -11.36 4.80 -4.39
C ALA A 176 -12.51 3.87 -3.97
N SER A 177 -12.45 2.60 -4.38
CA SER A 177 -13.47 1.59 -4.05
C SER A 177 -13.13 0.80 -2.77
N TRP A 178 -11.86 0.81 -2.36
CA TRP A 178 -11.35 0.06 -1.21
C TRP A 178 -10.58 1.00 -0.28
N PRO A 179 -11.26 1.74 0.61
CA PRO A 179 -10.62 2.72 1.50
C PRO A 179 -9.62 2.09 2.49
N GLU A 180 -9.72 0.78 2.73
CA GLU A 180 -8.77 -0.01 3.50
C GLU A 180 -7.49 -0.38 2.73
N LEU A 181 -7.44 -0.13 1.42
CA LEU A 181 -6.26 -0.40 0.59
C LEU A 181 -5.25 0.75 0.65
N ARG A 182 -4.01 0.42 0.99
CA ARG A 182 -2.84 1.28 0.82
C ARG A 182 -1.88 0.66 -0.17
N VAL A 183 -1.25 1.49 -0.99
CA VAL A 183 -0.25 1.07 -1.95
C VAL A 183 1.12 1.54 -1.49
N ALA A 184 2.04 0.59 -1.32
CA ALA A 184 3.45 0.86 -1.08
C ALA A 184 4.17 0.88 -2.43
N ASP A 185 4.69 2.05 -2.81
CA ASP A 185 5.28 2.28 -4.14
C ASP A 185 6.74 1.81 -4.21
N TRP A 186 6.92 0.49 -4.35
CA TRP A 186 8.21 -0.12 -4.59
C TRP A 186 8.82 0.32 -5.93
N SER A 187 7.99 0.50 -6.94
CA SER A 187 8.45 0.94 -8.27
C SER A 187 9.17 2.28 -8.19
N ALA A 188 8.60 3.27 -7.52
CA ALA A 188 9.25 4.57 -7.33
C ALA A 188 10.50 4.48 -6.43
N ALA A 189 10.46 3.68 -5.37
CA ALA A 189 11.58 3.52 -4.46
C ALA A 189 12.78 2.81 -5.10
N PHE A 190 12.55 1.92 -6.08
CA PHE A 190 13.57 1.06 -6.67
C PHE A 190 14.20 1.64 -7.93
N VAL A 191 13.42 2.30 -8.79
CA VAL A 191 13.86 2.86 -10.07
C VAL A 191 15.09 3.78 -9.96
N PRO A 192 15.20 4.69 -8.96
CA PRO A 192 16.37 5.56 -8.84
C PRO A 192 17.67 4.81 -8.51
N ARG A 193 17.59 3.57 -8.07
CA ARG A 193 18.73 2.76 -7.62
C ARG A 193 19.29 1.83 -8.70
N GLY A 194 18.68 1.84 -9.88
CA GLY A 194 19.24 1.33 -11.11
C GLY A 194 19.12 -0.17 -11.36
N ALA A 195 19.36 -0.52 -12.61
CA ALA A 195 19.32 -1.89 -13.14
C ALA A 195 20.34 -2.83 -12.48
N SER A 196 21.38 -2.32 -11.81
CA SER A 196 22.41 -3.12 -11.14
C SER A 196 21.90 -3.98 -9.96
N ARG A 197 20.66 -3.77 -9.55
CA ARG A 197 20.03 -4.56 -8.47
C ARG A 197 19.20 -5.73 -8.97
N TYR A 198 18.94 -5.81 -10.26
CA TYR A 198 18.35 -6.99 -10.90
C TYR A 198 19.45 -8.01 -11.24
N ILE A 199 19.08 -9.29 -11.26
CA ILE A 199 19.85 -10.30 -11.99
C ILE A 199 19.46 -10.30 -13.47
N ALA A 200 20.10 -11.12 -14.28
CA ALA A 200 19.98 -11.10 -15.75
C ALA A 200 18.54 -11.31 -16.27
N ASP A 201 17.64 -11.87 -15.48
CA ASP A 201 16.24 -12.07 -15.90
C ASP A 201 15.38 -10.81 -15.88
N GLY A 202 15.88 -9.72 -15.29
CA GLY A 202 15.16 -8.44 -15.19
C GLY A 202 13.95 -8.42 -14.25
N ILE A 203 13.82 -9.43 -13.38
CA ILE A 203 12.72 -9.62 -12.43
C ILE A 203 13.26 -9.79 -11.02
N HIS A 204 14.10 -10.80 -10.82
CA HIS A 204 14.67 -11.14 -9.54
C HIS A 204 15.84 -10.21 -9.18
N LEU A 205 16.10 -10.11 -7.89
CA LEU A 205 17.06 -9.15 -7.37
C LEU A 205 18.38 -9.83 -7.00
N THR A 206 19.46 -9.07 -7.03
CA THR A 206 20.71 -9.47 -6.39
C THR A 206 20.51 -9.57 -4.87
N THR A 207 21.44 -10.18 -4.15
CA THR A 207 21.38 -10.24 -2.67
C THR A 207 21.26 -8.84 -2.05
N SER A 208 21.99 -7.84 -2.57
CA SER A 208 21.88 -6.45 -2.10
C SER A 208 20.52 -5.84 -2.44
N GLY A 209 19.93 -6.18 -3.58
CA GLY A 209 18.59 -5.79 -3.97
C GLY A 209 17.52 -6.36 -3.03
N TYR A 210 17.65 -7.63 -2.66
CA TYR A 210 16.74 -8.26 -1.70
C TYR A 210 16.88 -7.70 -0.28
N ARG A 211 18.08 -7.38 0.19
CA ARG A 211 18.28 -6.67 1.46
C ARG A 211 17.60 -5.31 1.46
N SER A 212 17.76 -4.55 0.37
CA SER A 212 17.09 -3.26 0.21
C SER A 212 15.57 -3.41 0.20
N ARG A 213 15.02 -4.42 -0.50
CA ARG A 213 13.59 -4.71 -0.53
C ARG A 213 13.07 -5.07 0.85
N ALA A 214 13.76 -5.94 1.60
CA ALA A 214 13.36 -6.32 2.94
C ALA A 214 13.30 -5.12 3.90
N THR A 215 14.37 -4.34 3.98
CA THR A 215 14.43 -3.14 4.81
C THR A 215 13.35 -2.13 4.46
N TRP A 216 13.14 -1.89 3.17
CA TRP A 216 12.12 -0.98 2.69
C TRP A 216 10.71 -1.49 3.01
N THR A 217 10.43 -2.79 2.81
CA THR A 217 9.14 -3.40 3.11
C THR A 217 8.79 -3.26 4.60
N VAL A 218 9.74 -3.52 5.49
CA VAL A 218 9.53 -3.35 6.94
C VAL A 218 9.20 -1.89 7.27
N SER A 219 9.90 -0.93 6.68
CA SER A 219 9.60 0.50 6.87
C SER A 219 8.16 0.84 6.46
N ARG A 220 7.69 0.32 5.30
CA ARG A 220 6.31 0.54 4.84
C ARG A 220 5.27 -0.14 5.74
N ILE A 221 5.59 -1.30 6.29
CA ILE A 221 4.72 -2.00 7.25
C ILE A 221 4.58 -1.18 8.56
N ILE A 222 5.66 -0.59 9.06
CA ILE A 222 5.61 0.29 10.25
C ILE A 222 4.73 1.52 9.98
N GLU A 223 4.89 2.18 8.84
CA GLU A 223 4.05 3.31 8.44
C GLU A 223 2.57 2.92 8.25
N PHE A 224 2.35 1.73 7.71
CA PHE A 224 1.01 1.18 7.55
C PHE A 224 0.31 0.94 8.88
N ALA A 225 1.02 0.48 9.90
CA ALA A 225 0.46 0.32 11.25
C ALA A 225 0.02 1.66 11.84
N THR A 226 0.84 2.71 11.68
CA THR A 226 0.48 4.06 12.14
C THR A 226 -0.79 4.56 11.43
N TRP A 227 -0.84 4.44 10.12
CA TRP A 227 -2.03 4.82 9.34
C TRP A 227 -3.28 4.04 9.79
N ASN A 228 -3.15 2.74 10.05
CA ASN A 228 -4.26 1.91 10.49
C ASN A 228 -4.78 2.33 11.88
N SER A 229 -3.89 2.67 12.80
CA SER A 229 -4.26 3.18 14.13
C SER A 229 -5.00 4.52 14.05
N ASP A 230 -4.52 5.45 13.22
CA ASP A 230 -5.14 6.75 13.04
C ASP A 230 -6.55 6.61 12.47
N ARG A 231 -6.76 5.69 11.53
CA ARG A 231 -8.07 5.40 10.92
C ARG A 231 -9.08 4.85 11.93
N THR A 232 -8.67 3.93 12.79
CA THR A 232 -9.55 3.36 13.83
C THR A 232 -9.91 4.38 14.90
N SER A 233 -8.99 5.25 15.28
CA SER A 233 -9.22 6.32 16.25
C SER A 233 -10.25 7.35 15.73
N THR A 234 -10.17 7.72 14.45
CA THR A 234 -11.11 8.67 13.82
C THR A 234 -12.52 8.08 13.75
N THR A 235 -12.65 6.79 13.44
CA THR A 235 -13.97 6.12 13.37
C THR A 235 -14.63 6.05 14.75
N SER A 236 -13.87 5.80 15.81
CA SER A 236 -14.40 5.77 17.19
C SER A 236 -14.89 7.13 17.67
N SER A 237 -14.24 8.22 17.27
CA SER A 237 -14.66 9.58 17.66
C SER A 237 -15.95 10.04 16.98
N SER A 238 -16.24 9.56 15.78
CA SER A 238 -17.44 9.94 15.02
C SER A 238 -18.73 9.28 15.54
N THR A 239 -18.63 8.17 16.27
CA THR A 239 -19.79 7.41 16.79
C THR A 239 -20.32 7.96 18.12
N THR A 240 -19.58 8.85 18.80
CA THR A 240 -19.96 9.34 20.15
C THR A 240 -20.79 10.63 20.11
N SER A 241 -21.10 11.20 18.95
CA SER A 241 -21.75 12.51 18.86
C SER A 241 -23.23 12.51 18.45
N THR A 242 -23.98 11.40 18.61
CA THR A 242 -25.41 11.40 18.33
C THR A 242 -26.20 10.75 19.47
N SER A 243 -26.18 11.38 20.63
CA SER A 243 -27.18 11.20 21.67
C SER A 243 -27.73 12.56 22.05
N THR A 244 -28.49 13.18 21.15
CA THR A 244 -29.33 14.29 21.49
C THR A 244 -30.58 13.70 22.15
N SER A 245 -30.66 13.83 23.48
CA SER A 245 -31.84 13.52 24.26
C SER A 245 -32.96 14.51 23.87
N THR A 246 -33.86 14.07 23.02
CA THR A 246 -35.11 14.80 22.78
C THR A 246 -36.07 14.43 23.91
N THR A 247 -36.18 15.30 24.92
CA THR A 247 -37.23 15.23 25.93
C THR A 247 -38.53 15.61 25.25
N THR A 248 -39.34 14.62 24.90
CA THR A 248 -40.69 14.83 24.39
C THR A 248 -41.64 15.01 25.57
N THR A 249 -42.09 16.24 25.79
CA THR A 249 -43.21 16.54 26.67
C THR A 249 -44.48 15.94 26.08
N VAL A 250 -45.05 14.98 26.79
CA VAL A 250 -46.35 14.39 26.47
C VAL A 250 -47.46 15.39 26.88
N SER A 251 -48.15 15.96 25.91
CA SER A 251 -49.42 16.62 26.10
C SER A 251 -50.56 15.63 25.85
N THR A 252 -51.24 15.25 26.87
CA THR A 252 -52.49 14.47 26.85
C THR A 252 -53.61 15.31 26.23
N SER A 253 -54.17 14.82 25.15
CA SER A 253 -55.50 15.28 24.67
C SER A 253 -56.34 14.06 24.37
N THR A 254 -57.33 13.88 25.24
CA THR A 254 -58.44 12.94 25.14
C THR A 254 -59.40 13.39 24.03
N THR A 255 -59.74 12.51 23.08
CA THR A 255 -61.06 12.59 22.40
C THR A 255 -61.47 11.23 21.82
N SER A 256 -62.74 10.99 22.01
CA SER A 256 -63.53 9.76 21.97
C SER A 256 -63.68 9.06 20.61
N ALA A 257 -64.12 7.84 20.73
CA ALA A 257 -64.49 6.82 19.80
C ALA A 257 -65.41 7.21 18.64
N THR A 258 -65.29 6.50 17.52
CA THR A 258 -66.44 6.01 16.75
C THR A 258 -66.09 4.77 15.98
N THR A 259 -66.79 3.69 16.26
CA THR A 259 -66.84 2.39 15.60
C THR A 259 -67.53 2.50 14.23
N THR A 260 -66.99 1.85 13.21
CA THR A 260 -67.81 1.28 12.12
C THR A 260 -67.13 0.03 11.54
N SER A 261 -67.87 -1.04 11.64
CA SER A 261 -67.64 -2.35 10.98
C SER A 261 -67.92 -2.26 9.48
N SER A 262 -67.18 -3.01 8.68
CA SER A 262 -67.73 -3.66 7.44
C SER A 262 -66.70 -4.66 6.85
N THR A 263 -66.94 -5.89 7.08
CA THR A 263 -67.25 -6.99 6.10
C THR A 263 -66.26 -7.23 4.96
N ALA A 264 -65.65 -8.42 4.99
CA ALA A 264 -65.06 -9.11 3.83
C ALA A 264 -66.17 -9.70 2.91
N PRO A 265 -65.90 -10.12 1.65
CA PRO A 265 -65.63 -11.51 1.36
C PRO A 265 -64.54 -11.70 0.30
N ALA A 266 -63.75 -12.76 0.37
CA ALA A 266 -63.80 -14.12 -0.08
C ALA A 266 -63.73 -14.36 -1.61
N ALA A 267 -62.71 -15.16 -1.96
CA ALA A 267 -62.68 -16.29 -2.89
C ALA A 267 -62.47 -16.06 -4.40
N GLY A 268 -61.63 -16.90 -4.92
CA GLY A 268 -61.58 -17.31 -6.34
C GLY A 268 -60.23 -17.79 -6.80
N THR A 269 -59.86 -19.01 -6.48
CA THR A 269 -59.62 -20.24 -7.31
C THR A 269 -58.82 -20.06 -8.59
N SER A 270 -57.61 -20.69 -8.65
CA SER A 270 -57.30 -21.93 -9.36
C SER A 270 -57.25 -21.86 -10.90
N THR A 271 -56.12 -22.21 -11.54
CA THR A 271 -56.02 -23.33 -12.50
C THR A 271 -54.62 -23.40 -13.13
N THR A 272 -53.90 -24.46 -12.85
CA THR A 272 -53.40 -25.57 -13.71
C THR A 272 -52.55 -25.23 -14.95
N VAL A 273 -51.36 -25.83 -14.94
CA VAL A 273 -50.45 -26.42 -15.95
C VAL A 273 -51.23 -27.18 -17.08
N PRO A 274 -50.67 -27.55 -18.30
CA PRO A 274 -49.30 -28.03 -18.55
C PRO A 274 -48.69 -27.73 -19.96
N GLY A 275 -47.38 -27.95 -20.08
CA GLY A 275 -46.73 -28.87 -21.01
C GLY A 275 -46.54 -28.47 -22.50
N SER A 276 -45.32 -28.36 -22.92
CA SER A 276 -44.60 -29.13 -23.98
C SER A 276 -43.13 -28.77 -23.93
#